data_fbc9079339e87706d1da1b33c70a9061
#
_entry.id   fbc9079339e87706d1da1b33c70a9061
#
_cell.length_a   1.000
_cell.length_b   1.000
_cell.length_c   1.000
_cell.angle_alpha   90.00
_cell.angle_beta   90.00
_cell.angle_gamma   90.00
#
_symmetry.space_group_name_H-M   'P 1'
#
loop_
_entity.id
_entity.type
_entity.pdbx_description
1 polymer ?
#
loop_
_entity_poly.entity_id
_entity_poly.type
_entity_poly.pdbx_seq_one_letter_code
_entity_poly.pdbx_strand_id
1 'polypeptide(L)'
;MPPAAQRFGEVGWVELDYSARKFFLAAHTTLRAERVSDRELAEALRTPPRGRPVPVPATGAIALTVETDLPFGRDESVKVFVDPITGAALGGEKTMLGRSAYHKFIRYTDGGLFTWRSSPEDSREAAQPARAWTHRKQYLVEPLVRPAEGTPVSDPYGLIYLATAARLDRKDSQLKLVMLADDRFVEVTFIAGNLTYSRGGFQEVWPGGSRARTGDTLVRIVRATARALGAADASEDIELGFLGMRGALTIYLELGTALPVALSGRVQHIGDLTVSLDRAVLIGAPATDTAP
;
A
#
# COMPACT_ATOMS: atom_id res chain seq x y z
N MET A 1 -19.91 13.62 18.32
CA MET A 1 -18.45 13.65 18.55
C MET A 1 -17.79 13.14 17.29
N PRO A 2 -16.83 13.83 16.70
CA PRO A 2 -16.02 13.22 15.65
C PRO A 2 -15.32 11.99 16.24
N PRO A 3 -15.18 10.88 15.49
CA PRO A 3 -14.44 9.74 15.96
C PRO A 3 -13.02 10.20 16.35
N ALA A 4 -12.51 9.69 17.47
CA ALA A 4 -11.15 10.00 17.90
C ALA A 4 -10.21 9.68 16.71
N ALA A 5 -9.37 10.64 16.33
CA ALA A 5 -8.42 10.45 15.24
C ALA A 5 -7.61 9.18 15.55
N GLN A 6 -7.72 8.20 14.68
CA GLN A 6 -6.99 6.96 14.81
C GLN A 6 -5.50 7.26 14.68
N ARG A 7 -4.71 6.86 15.67
CA ARG A 7 -3.25 7.01 15.63
C ARG A 7 -2.64 5.68 15.22
N PHE A 8 -1.77 5.74 14.24
CA PHE A 8 -1.01 4.58 13.79
C PHE A 8 0.24 4.40 14.66
N GLY A 9 0.54 3.14 14.97
CA GLY A 9 1.78 2.77 15.66
C GLY A 9 2.95 2.64 14.69
N GLU A 10 4.14 2.44 15.23
CA GLU A 10 5.29 2.06 14.42
C GLU A 10 5.17 0.59 13.99
N VAL A 11 5.53 0.31 12.73
CA VAL A 11 5.66 -1.07 12.25
C VAL A 11 7.02 -1.63 12.65
N GLY A 12 7.11 -2.94 12.86
CA GLY A 12 8.34 -3.63 13.29
C GLY A 12 9.27 -4.05 12.13
N TRP A 13 8.96 -3.64 10.90
CA TRP A 13 9.67 -4.05 9.70
C TRP A 13 10.03 -2.85 8.81
N VAL A 14 11.07 -3.02 7.98
CA VAL A 14 11.49 -2.04 6.97
C VAL A 14 11.30 -2.56 5.55
N GLU A 15 11.32 -3.89 5.34
CA GLU A 15 11.15 -4.50 4.03
C GLU A 15 10.43 -5.84 4.16
N LEU A 16 9.53 -6.10 3.22
CA LEU A 16 8.77 -7.36 3.09
C LEU A 16 8.83 -7.81 1.64
N ASP A 17 9.31 -9.03 1.42
CA ASP A 17 9.33 -9.67 0.10
C ASP A 17 8.26 -10.74 0.03
N TYR A 18 7.42 -10.66 -0.98
CA TYR A 18 6.33 -11.58 -1.23
C TYR A 18 6.48 -12.28 -2.57
N SER A 19 6.07 -13.53 -2.63
CA SER A 19 5.88 -14.23 -3.89
C SER A 19 4.48 -14.81 -4.03
N ALA A 20 4.05 -14.92 -5.27
CA ALA A 20 2.83 -15.62 -5.65
C ALA A 20 3.10 -16.51 -6.84
N ARG A 21 2.49 -17.70 -6.83
CA ARG A 21 2.50 -18.62 -7.97
C ARG A 21 1.10 -19.12 -8.23
N LYS A 22 0.66 -18.97 -9.47
CA LYS A 22 -0.61 -19.56 -9.92
C LYS A 22 -0.45 -20.05 -11.35
N PHE A 23 -0.63 -21.36 -11.57
CA PHE A 23 -0.34 -22.02 -12.84
C PHE A 23 1.12 -21.80 -13.26
N PHE A 24 1.35 -21.18 -14.41
CA PHE A 24 2.66 -20.82 -14.95
C PHE A 24 3.06 -19.37 -14.66
N LEU A 25 2.23 -18.62 -13.95
CA LEU A 25 2.49 -17.22 -13.59
C LEU A 25 3.18 -17.15 -12.23
N ALA A 26 4.25 -16.40 -12.17
CA ALA A 26 4.92 -16.01 -10.94
C ALA A 26 4.96 -14.50 -10.85
N ALA A 27 4.74 -13.96 -9.66
CA ALA A 27 4.90 -12.55 -9.35
C ALA A 27 5.74 -12.43 -8.08
N HIS A 28 6.56 -11.39 -8.05
CA HIS A 28 7.33 -11.03 -6.87
C HIS A 28 7.04 -9.57 -6.53
N THR A 29 6.90 -9.27 -5.24
CA THR A 29 6.63 -7.90 -4.77
C THR A 29 7.46 -7.62 -3.54
N THR A 30 8.18 -6.50 -3.58
CA THR A 30 8.89 -5.95 -2.42
C THR A 30 8.14 -4.71 -1.92
N LEU A 31 7.84 -4.67 -0.64
CA LEU A 31 7.28 -3.52 0.06
C LEU A 31 8.31 -2.99 1.05
N ARG A 32 8.67 -1.70 0.95
CA ARG A 32 9.57 -1.03 1.90
C ARG A 32 8.87 0.13 2.60
N ALA A 33 9.23 0.34 3.87
CA ALA A 33 8.73 1.45 4.67
C ALA A 33 9.95 2.15 5.33
N GLU A 34 10.16 3.41 4.98
CA GLU A 34 11.33 4.18 5.43
C GLU A 34 10.90 5.58 5.92
N ARG A 35 11.51 6.06 7.00
CA ARG A 35 11.35 7.46 7.39
C ARG A 35 12.10 8.36 6.42
N VAL A 36 11.45 9.43 5.99
CA VAL A 36 12.00 10.38 5.02
C VAL A 36 12.28 11.70 5.72
N SER A 37 13.45 12.28 5.42
CA SER A 37 13.80 13.61 5.90
C SER A 37 12.97 14.70 5.19
N ASP A 38 12.82 15.85 5.85
CA ASP A 38 12.12 17.01 5.29
C ASP A 38 12.72 17.46 3.95
N ARG A 39 14.04 17.33 3.79
CA ARG A 39 14.73 17.65 2.55
C ARG A 39 14.33 16.73 1.41
N GLU A 40 14.38 15.42 1.62
CA GLU A 40 13.97 14.43 0.61
C GLU A 40 12.50 14.61 0.24
N LEU A 41 11.67 14.90 1.24
CA LEU A 41 10.25 15.14 1.04
C LEU A 41 10.00 16.40 0.21
N ALA A 42 10.72 17.50 0.49
CA ALA A 42 10.63 18.73 -0.28
C ALA A 42 11.10 18.57 -1.73
N GLU A 43 12.10 17.73 -1.98
CA GLU A 43 12.58 17.41 -3.33
C GLU A 43 11.59 16.50 -4.10
N ALA A 44 10.91 15.58 -3.40
CA ALA A 44 9.99 14.62 -4.00
C ALA A 44 8.58 15.18 -4.24
N LEU A 45 8.10 16.05 -3.35
CA LEU A 45 6.74 16.58 -3.40
C LEU A 45 6.65 17.86 -4.23
N ARG A 46 6.13 17.74 -5.43
CA ARG A 46 5.89 18.88 -6.33
C ARG A 46 4.74 19.75 -5.83
N THR A 47 4.86 21.07 -6.01
CA THR A 47 3.73 21.98 -5.78
C THR A 47 2.74 21.89 -6.93
N PRO A 48 1.46 21.54 -6.68
CA PRO A 48 0.46 21.46 -7.71
C PRO A 48 0.05 22.89 -8.16
N PRO A 49 -0.21 23.12 -9.45
CA PRO A 49 -0.68 24.41 -9.95
C PRO A 49 -2.15 24.66 -9.59
N ARG A 50 -2.87 23.66 -9.13
CA ARG A 50 -4.28 23.72 -8.71
C ARG A 50 -4.50 22.83 -7.49
N GLY A 51 -5.45 23.21 -6.63
CA GLY A 51 -5.74 22.55 -5.37
C GLY A 51 -4.70 22.90 -4.28
N ARG A 52 -5.17 22.99 -3.06
CA ARG A 52 -4.30 23.22 -1.90
C ARG A 52 -3.65 21.90 -1.51
N PRO A 53 -2.31 21.78 -1.51
CA PRO A 53 -1.66 20.51 -1.18
C PRO A 53 -1.90 20.12 0.27
N VAL A 54 -2.06 18.84 0.54
CA VAL A 54 -2.06 18.29 1.91
C VAL A 54 -0.76 18.70 2.57
N PRO A 55 -0.79 19.34 3.76
CA PRO A 55 0.42 19.83 4.43
C PRO A 55 1.33 18.67 4.84
N VAL A 56 2.63 18.93 4.80
CA VAL A 56 3.63 17.99 5.32
C VAL A 56 3.58 18.06 6.85
N PRO A 57 3.44 16.92 7.54
CA PRO A 57 3.42 16.90 9.00
C PRO A 57 4.82 17.24 9.58
N ALA A 58 4.85 17.95 10.72
CA ALA A 58 6.10 18.30 11.40
C ALA A 58 6.89 17.07 11.92
N THR A 59 6.25 15.90 11.96
CA THR A 59 6.86 14.61 12.34
C THR A 59 7.61 13.93 11.18
N GLY A 60 7.67 14.57 10.00
CA GLY A 60 8.16 13.95 8.77
C GLY A 60 7.13 12.98 8.18
N ALA A 61 7.57 12.18 7.21
CA ALA A 61 6.72 11.21 6.54
C ALA A 61 7.37 9.81 6.51
N ILE A 62 6.55 8.82 6.19
CA ILE A 62 7.03 7.48 5.79
C ILE A 62 6.92 7.40 4.26
N ALA A 63 8.01 7.02 3.61
CA ALA A 63 8.01 6.59 2.23
C ALA A 63 7.66 5.10 2.17
N LEU A 64 6.60 4.77 1.46
CA LEU A 64 6.22 3.39 1.16
C LEU A 64 6.59 3.13 -0.30
N THR A 65 7.50 2.19 -0.53
CA THR A 65 7.91 1.78 -1.88
C THR A 65 7.37 0.38 -2.13
N VAL A 66 6.64 0.21 -3.23
CA VAL A 66 6.14 -1.08 -3.71
C VAL A 66 6.73 -1.33 -5.07
N GLU A 67 7.51 -2.38 -5.20
CA GLU A 67 8.09 -2.83 -6.47
C GLU A 67 7.51 -4.20 -6.78
N THR A 68 6.92 -4.34 -7.96
CA THR A 68 6.27 -5.58 -8.38
C THR A 68 6.76 -5.99 -9.75
N ASP A 69 7.32 -7.19 -9.82
CA ASP A 69 7.66 -7.86 -11.06
C ASP A 69 6.47 -8.73 -11.48
N LEU A 70 5.83 -8.33 -12.56
CA LEU A 70 4.70 -9.05 -13.14
C LEU A 70 5.14 -9.83 -14.39
N PRO A 71 4.45 -10.94 -14.70
CA PRO A 71 4.69 -11.65 -15.94
C PRO A 71 4.58 -10.75 -17.17
N PHE A 72 5.35 -11.08 -18.20
CA PHE A 72 5.36 -10.40 -19.50
C PHE A 72 5.96 -8.97 -19.47
N GLY A 73 6.91 -8.71 -18.57
CA GLY A 73 7.65 -7.42 -18.49
C GLY A 73 6.75 -6.24 -18.14
N ARG A 74 5.76 -6.46 -17.30
CA ARG A 74 4.88 -5.42 -16.76
C ARG A 74 5.30 -5.09 -15.34
N ASP A 75 6.43 -4.42 -15.22
CA ASP A 75 6.95 -4.06 -13.91
C ASP A 75 6.30 -2.78 -13.41
N GLU A 76 5.97 -2.77 -12.13
CA GLU A 76 5.38 -1.64 -11.43
C GLU A 76 6.28 -1.21 -10.28
N SER A 77 6.57 0.08 -10.21
CA SER A 77 7.24 0.71 -9.07
C SER A 77 6.40 1.89 -8.60
N VAL A 78 6.06 1.89 -7.31
CA VAL A 78 5.27 2.96 -6.67
C VAL A 78 6.01 3.42 -5.43
N LYS A 79 6.12 4.73 -5.24
CA LYS A 79 6.60 5.35 -4.00
C LYS A 79 5.57 6.36 -3.52
N VAL A 80 5.01 6.15 -2.33
CA VAL A 80 4.00 7.02 -1.73
C VAL A 80 4.51 7.54 -0.39
N PHE A 81 4.28 8.82 -0.12
CA PHE A 81 4.61 9.46 1.15
C PHE A 81 3.33 9.58 1.98
N VAL A 82 3.38 9.07 3.20
CA VAL A 82 2.24 9.10 4.12
C VAL A 82 2.61 9.76 5.45
N ASP A 83 1.66 10.43 6.04
CA ASP A 83 1.75 10.93 7.41
C ASP A 83 1.72 9.73 8.39
N PRO A 84 2.75 9.50 9.20
CA PRO A 84 2.80 8.35 10.10
C PRO A 84 1.75 8.39 11.22
N ILE A 85 1.16 9.55 11.51
CA ILE A 85 0.17 9.70 12.58
C ILE A 85 -1.24 9.48 12.08
N THR A 86 -1.60 10.11 10.95
CA THR A 86 -2.97 10.11 10.42
C THR A 86 -3.18 9.11 9.28
N GLY A 87 -2.11 8.60 8.69
CA GLY A 87 -2.17 7.77 7.48
C GLY A 87 -2.54 8.54 6.22
N ALA A 88 -2.60 9.87 6.29
CA ALA A 88 -2.90 10.70 5.11
C ALA A 88 -1.78 10.62 4.08
N ALA A 89 -2.15 10.41 2.82
CA ALA A 89 -1.21 10.45 1.72
C ALA A 89 -0.85 11.89 1.35
N LEU A 90 0.43 12.15 1.17
CA LEU A 90 0.95 13.47 0.81
C LEU A 90 1.14 13.59 -0.71
N GLY A 91 1.63 12.54 -1.33
CA GLY A 91 1.96 12.44 -2.74
C GLY A 91 2.87 11.26 -3.01
N GLY A 92 3.42 11.19 -4.21
CA GLY A 92 4.32 10.10 -4.59
C GLY A 92 4.58 10.04 -6.09
N GLU A 93 5.12 8.91 -6.50
CA GLU A 93 5.36 8.61 -7.90
C GLU A 93 5.01 7.15 -8.22
N LYS A 94 4.62 6.91 -9.45
CA LYS A 94 4.31 5.57 -9.96
C LYS A 94 4.87 5.42 -11.35
N THR A 95 5.62 4.34 -11.58
CA THR A 95 6.10 3.93 -12.88
C THR A 95 5.53 2.58 -13.23
N MET A 96 4.99 2.46 -14.42
CA MET A 96 4.54 1.20 -15.01
C MET A 96 5.33 1.00 -16.30
N LEU A 97 5.96 -0.14 -16.46
CA LEU A 97 6.65 -0.54 -17.68
C LEU A 97 5.78 -1.47 -18.54
N GLY A 98 6.24 -1.79 -19.73
CA GLY A 98 5.55 -2.67 -20.66
C GLY A 98 4.64 -1.96 -21.66
N ARG A 99 3.61 -2.66 -22.18
CA ARG A 99 2.81 -2.22 -23.32
C ARG A 99 2.10 -0.86 -23.14
N SER A 100 1.75 -0.50 -21.92
CA SER A 100 1.07 0.76 -21.58
C SER A 100 1.93 1.57 -20.60
N ALA A 101 3.22 1.71 -20.91
CA ALA A 101 4.18 2.36 -20.04
C ALA A 101 3.79 3.81 -19.71
N TYR A 102 3.93 4.17 -18.46
CA TYR A 102 3.76 5.54 -17.99
C TYR A 102 4.54 5.79 -16.70
N HIS A 103 4.80 7.05 -16.45
CA HIS A 103 5.30 7.56 -15.19
C HIS A 103 4.39 8.68 -14.70
N LYS A 104 4.03 8.65 -13.42
CA LYS A 104 3.19 9.65 -12.78
C LYS A 104 3.88 10.20 -11.55
N PHE A 105 3.86 11.53 -11.39
CA PHE A 105 3.95 12.16 -10.08
C PHE A 105 2.55 12.51 -9.62
N ILE A 106 2.28 12.32 -8.36
CA ILE A 106 0.99 12.60 -7.74
C ILE A 106 1.16 13.50 -6.52
N ARG A 107 0.19 14.38 -6.30
CA ARG A 107 0.13 15.25 -5.12
C ARG A 107 -1.30 15.29 -4.61
N TYR A 108 -1.49 14.86 -3.38
CA TYR A 108 -2.79 14.95 -2.72
C TYR A 108 -3.10 16.39 -2.37
N THR A 109 -4.36 16.79 -2.56
CA THR A 109 -4.88 18.12 -2.29
C THR A 109 -6.14 18.00 -1.45
N ASP A 110 -6.62 19.12 -0.93
CA ASP A 110 -7.85 19.22 -0.14
C ASP A 110 -9.12 18.76 -0.86
N GLY A 111 -9.08 18.69 -2.19
CA GLY A 111 -10.23 18.30 -3.02
C GLY A 111 -10.02 17.04 -3.87
N GLY A 112 -8.82 16.46 -3.89
CA GLY A 112 -8.55 15.33 -4.78
C GLY A 112 -7.07 15.08 -5.03
N LEU A 113 -6.70 14.77 -6.26
CA LEU A 113 -5.36 14.34 -6.64
C LEU A 113 -4.87 15.08 -7.87
N PHE A 114 -3.80 15.86 -7.75
CA PHE A 114 -3.13 16.42 -8.90
C PHE A 114 -2.10 15.44 -9.46
N THR A 115 -2.12 15.23 -10.77
CA THR A 115 -1.27 14.27 -11.47
C THR A 115 -0.48 14.92 -12.59
N TRP A 116 0.83 14.67 -12.60
CA TRP A 116 1.71 14.87 -13.76
C TRP A 116 2.00 13.49 -14.34
N ARG A 117 1.58 13.24 -15.55
CA ARG A 117 1.81 11.96 -16.23
C ARG A 117 2.68 12.16 -17.44
N SER A 118 3.68 11.30 -17.63
CA SER A 118 4.43 11.13 -18.88
C SER A 118 4.30 9.69 -19.38
N SER A 119 4.32 9.52 -20.69
CA SER A 119 4.37 8.22 -21.35
C SER A 119 5.28 8.34 -22.59
N PRO A 120 5.87 7.23 -23.03
CA PRO A 120 6.70 7.25 -24.24
C PRO A 120 5.82 7.52 -25.46
N GLU A 121 6.35 8.30 -26.42
CA GLU A 121 5.70 8.57 -27.69
C GLU A 121 5.86 7.38 -28.65
N ASP A 122 7.01 6.72 -28.58
CA ASP A 122 7.35 5.58 -29.41
C ASP A 122 8.18 4.51 -28.66
N SER A 123 8.55 3.45 -29.37
CA SER A 123 9.35 2.36 -28.80
C SER A 123 10.79 2.77 -28.45
N ARG A 124 11.34 3.81 -29.09
CA ARG A 124 12.68 4.31 -28.80
C ARG A 124 12.68 5.08 -27.48
N GLU A 125 11.66 5.89 -27.25
CA GLU A 125 11.46 6.54 -25.95
C GLU A 125 11.14 5.51 -24.84
N ALA A 126 10.37 4.48 -25.13
CA ALA A 126 10.05 3.43 -24.17
C ALA A 126 11.30 2.71 -23.63
N ALA A 127 12.38 2.67 -24.41
CA ALA A 127 13.67 2.10 -23.99
C ALA A 127 14.52 3.05 -23.12
N GLN A 128 14.08 4.30 -22.93
CA GLN A 128 14.76 5.30 -22.09
C GLN A 128 14.18 5.33 -20.67
N PRO A 129 14.90 5.90 -19.69
CA PRO A 129 14.35 6.13 -18.37
C PRO A 129 13.04 6.93 -18.43
N ALA A 130 12.06 6.55 -17.63
CA ALA A 130 10.70 7.12 -17.65
C ALA A 130 10.64 8.65 -17.52
N ARG A 131 11.61 9.25 -16.84
CA ARG A 131 11.75 10.73 -16.72
C ARG A 131 12.06 11.43 -18.05
N ALA A 132 12.55 10.70 -19.07
CA ALA A 132 12.86 11.24 -20.39
C ALA A 132 11.66 11.22 -21.35
N TRP A 133 10.56 10.57 -20.98
CA TRP A 133 9.37 10.46 -21.83
C TRP A 133 8.70 11.81 -22.08
N THR A 134 8.31 12.06 -23.33
CA THR A 134 7.90 13.38 -23.79
C THR A 134 6.40 13.59 -23.87
N HIS A 135 5.59 12.53 -24.03
CA HIS A 135 4.13 12.67 -24.06
C HIS A 135 3.61 12.99 -22.65
N ARG A 136 3.40 14.29 -22.37
CA ARG A 136 3.08 14.80 -21.03
C ARG A 136 1.63 15.25 -20.91
N LYS A 137 0.99 14.90 -19.78
CA LYS A 137 -0.35 15.37 -19.40
C LYS A 137 -0.34 15.83 -17.94
N GLN A 138 -1.16 16.82 -17.63
CA GLN A 138 -1.40 17.28 -16.26
C GLN A 138 -2.91 17.40 -16.05
N TYR A 139 -3.40 16.88 -14.95
CA TYR A 139 -4.82 16.95 -14.65
C TYR A 139 -5.05 16.85 -13.13
N LEU A 140 -6.17 17.43 -12.69
CA LEU A 140 -6.67 17.30 -11.33
C LEU A 140 -7.87 16.37 -11.36
N VAL A 141 -7.81 15.31 -10.56
CA VAL A 141 -8.94 14.44 -10.29
C VAL A 141 -9.67 15.00 -9.07
N GLU A 142 -10.89 15.48 -9.28
CA GLU A 142 -11.76 16.02 -8.23
C GLU A 142 -13.06 15.20 -8.19
N PRO A 143 -13.14 14.18 -7.34
CA PRO A 143 -14.35 13.37 -7.20
C PRO A 143 -15.55 14.23 -6.75
N LEU A 144 -16.72 13.94 -7.32
CA LEU A 144 -17.97 14.67 -6.99
C LEU A 144 -18.39 14.45 -5.54
N VAL A 145 -18.24 13.22 -5.04
CA VAL A 145 -18.52 12.89 -3.64
C VAL A 145 -17.21 12.99 -2.87
N ARG A 146 -17.16 13.88 -1.89
CA ARG A 146 -15.96 14.16 -1.09
C ARG A 146 -16.15 13.72 0.36
N PRO A 147 -15.06 13.33 1.05
CA PRO A 147 -15.10 13.10 2.48
C PRO A 147 -15.39 14.42 3.23
N ALA A 148 -15.79 14.30 4.47
CA ALA A 148 -15.93 15.47 5.34
C ALA A 148 -14.59 16.23 5.45
N GLU A 149 -14.66 17.54 5.60
CA GLU A 149 -13.48 18.37 5.77
C GLU A 149 -12.59 17.87 6.93
N GLY A 150 -11.28 17.84 6.72
CA GLY A 150 -10.31 17.34 7.70
C GLY A 150 -10.20 15.80 7.77
N THR A 151 -10.96 15.04 6.99
CA THR A 151 -10.80 13.59 6.92
C THR A 151 -9.49 13.24 6.24
N PRO A 152 -8.57 12.48 6.88
CA PRO A 152 -7.36 12.01 6.23
C PRO A 152 -7.68 11.10 5.05
N VAL A 153 -7.10 11.38 3.89
CA VAL A 153 -7.22 10.54 2.69
C VAL A 153 -5.93 9.78 2.50
N SER A 154 -6.00 8.46 2.53
CA SER A 154 -4.87 7.56 2.34
C SER A 154 -4.72 7.15 0.87
N ASP A 155 -3.58 6.55 0.56
CA ASP A 155 -3.32 5.95 -0.76
C ASP A 155 -3.54 4.43 -0.69
N PRO A 156 -4.11 3.80 -1.73
CA PRO A 156 -4.28 2.35 -1.78
C PRO A 156 -2.98 1.54 -1.59
N TYR A 157 -1.83 2.04 -2.04
CA TYR A 157 -0.53 1.38 -1.83
C TYR A 157 -0.05 1.43 -0.38
N GLY A 158 -0.63 2.30 0.45
CA GLY A 158 -0.40 2.35 1.90
C GLY A 158 -1.17 1.31 2.71
N LEU A 159 -2.10 0.59 2.10
CA LEU A 159 -3.10 -0.25 2.78
C LEU A 159 -2.48 -1.29 3.74
N ILE A 160 -1.46 -2.02 3.30
CA ILE A 160 -0.80 -3.06 4.11
C ILE A 160 -0.06 -2.43 5.30
N TYR A 161 0.70 -1.35 5.05
CA TYR A 161 1.37 -0.62 6.10
C TYR A 161 0.39 -0.11 7.17
N LEU A 162 -0.70 0.51 6.75
CA LEU A 162 -1.71 1.07 7.65
C LEU A 162 -2.44 -0.02 8.44
N ALA A 163 -2.74 -1.17 7.83
CA ALA A 163 -3.33 -2.32 8.52
C ALA A 163 -2.39 -2.87 9.60
N THR A 164 -1.08 -2.95 9.32
CA THR A 164 -0.05 -3.36 10.27
C THR A 164 0.08 -2.34 11.42
N ALA A 165 0.18 -1.05 11.07
CA ALA A 165 0.36 0.03 12.03
C ALA A 165 -0.86 0.23 12.94
N ALA A 166 -2.05 -0.15 12.50
CA ALA A 166 -3.29 -0.10 13.29
C ALA A 166 -3.36 -1.19 14.37
N ARG A 167 -2.48 -2.20 14.32
CA ARG A 167 -2.43 -3.33 15.28
C ARG A 167 -3.79 -3.93 15.55
N LEU A 168 -4.43 -4.47 14.51
CA LEU A 168 -5.74 -5.11 14.58
C LEU A 168 -5.63 -6.49 15.28
N ASP A 169 -5.16 -6.50 16.52
CA ASP A 169 -4.80 -7.67 17.32
C ASP A 169 -5.99 -8.34 18.03
N ARG A 170 -7.10 -7.61 18.19
CA ARG A 170 -8.32 -8.12 18.86
C ARG A 170 -9.37 -8.45 17.82
N LYS A 171 -10.10 -9.55 18.06
CA LYS A 171 -11.28 -9.90 17.26
C LYS A 171 -12.28 -8.72 17.24
N ASP A 172 -12.88 -8.48 16.09
CA ASP A 172 -13.87 -7.43 15.84
C ASP A 172 -13.32 -5.98 15.94
N SER A 173 -11.99 -5.81 16.19
CA SER A 173 -11.38 -4.48 16.01
C SER A 173 -11.53 -4.03 14.55
N GLN A 174 -11.76 -2.75 14.36
CA GLN A 174 -11.99 -2.16 13.05
C GLN A 174 -11.08 -0.97 12.81
N LEU A 175 -10.66 -0.82 11.56
CA LEU A 175 -10.04 0.38 11.01
C LEU A 175 -10.85 0.82 9.81
N LYS A 176 -11.17 2.10 9.73
CA LYS A 176 -11.78 2.71 8.56
C LYS A 176 -10.87 3.77 7.99
N LEU A 177 -10.62 3.70 6.69
CA LEU A 177 -9.81 4.65 5.96
C LEU A 177 -10.62 5.19 4.78
N VAL A 178 -10.42 6.46 4.45
CA VAL A 178 -10.84 7.01 3.16
C VAL A 178 -9.62 7.00 2.25
N MET A 179 -9.79 6.49 1.04
CA MET A 179 -8.75 6.42 0.01
C MET A 179 -9.26 7.03 -1.28
N LEU A 180 -8.35 7.52 -2.10
CA LEU A 180 -8.68 7.88 -3.48
C LEU A 180 -8.22 6.76 -4.40
N ALA A 181 -9.18 5.98 -4.90
CA ALA A 181 -8.97 4.90 -5.86
C ALA A 181 -9.49 5.35 -7.23
N ASP A 182 -8.62 5.32 -8.23
CA ASP A 182 -8.87 5.80 -9.58
C ASP A 182 -9.37 7.26 -9.62
N ASP A 183 -10.67 7.48 -9.75
CA ASP A 183 -11.32 8.78 -9.88
C ASP A 183 -12.35 9.07 -8.79
N ARG A 184 -12.41 8.22 -7.75
CA ARG A 184 -13.43 8.32 -6.68
C ARG A 184 -12.82 8.12 -5.30
N PHE A 185 -13.44 8.74 -4.30
CA PHE A 185 -13.16 8.41 -2.92
C PHE A 185 -13.88 7.11 -2.53
N VAL A 186 -13.15 6.26 -1.82
CA VAL A 186 -13.65 4.99 -1.31
C VAL A 186 -13.42 4.91 0.20
N GLU A 187 -14.37 4.33 0.91
CA GLU A 187 -14.18 3.92 2.30
C GLU A 187 -13.70 2.46 2.31
N VAL A 188 -12.54 2.22 2.90
CA VAL A 188 -12.00 0.88 3.14
C VAL A 188 -12.19 0.56 4.61
N THR A 189 -12.90 -0.53 4.88
CA THR A 189 -13.11 -1.03 6.24
C THR A 189 -12.34 -2.32 6.44
N PHE A 190 -11.44 -2.32 7.42
CA PHE A 190 -10.76 -3.52 7.90
C PHE A 190 -11.47 -4.04 9.13
N ILE A 191 -11.68 -5.35 9.18
CA ILE A 191 -12.28 -6.04 10.32
C ILE A 191 -11.40 -7.20 10.71
N ALA A 192 -10.92 -7.20 11.95
CA ALA A 192 -10.15 -8.28 12.53
C ALA A 192 -11.08 -9.45 12.87
N GLY A 193 -10.87 -10.59 12.25
CA GLY A 193 -11.65 -11.81 12.43
C GLY A 193 -11.04 -12.79 13.43
N ASN A 194 -11.23 -14.07 13.16
CA ASN A 194 -10.72 -15.16 13.99
C ASN A 194 -9.21 -15.36 13.84
N LEU A 195 -8.64 -16.13 14.74
CA LEU A 195 -7.30 -16.69 14.62
C LEU A 195 -7.35 -17.91 13.71
N THR A 196 -6.26 -18.13 12.99
CA THR A 196 -6.01 -19.32 12.17
C THR A 196 -4.52 -19.55 12.07
N TYR A 197 -4.11 -20.62 11.40
CA TYR A 197 -2.71 -20.86 11.08
C TYR A 197 -2.44 -20.57 9.62
N SER A 198 -1.42 -19.75 9.35
CA SER A 198 -0.84 -19.58 8.01
C SER A 198 0.26 -20.61 7.84
N ARG A 199 0.17 -21.40 6.77
CA ARG A 199 1.18 -22.39 6.41
C ARG A 199 2.27 -21.76 5.57
N GLY A 200 3.48 -22.19 5.78
CA GLY A 200 4.66 -21.78 5.02
C GLY A 200 5.75 -21.24 5.94
N GLY A 201 6.91 -21.03 5.36
CA GLY A 201 8.06 -20.47 6.07
C GLY A 201 8.53 -19.21 5.37
N PHE A 202 9.19 -18.35 6.12
CA PHE A 202 9.83 -17.15 5.60
C PHE A 202 11.12 -16.88 6.35
N GLN A 203 11.97 -16.03 5.80
CA GLN A 203 13.20 -15.62 6.46
C GLN A 203 13.00 -14.28 7.18
N GLU A 204 13.32 -14.23 8.46
CA GLU A 204 13.48 -12.99 9.21
C GLU A 204 14.96 -12.58 9.19
N VAL A 205 15.20 -11.29 8.95
CA VAL A 205 16.51 -10.67 8.95
C VAL A 205 16.44 -9.41 9.81
N TRP A 206 17.43 -9.19 10.68
CA TRP A 206 17.53 -7.99 11.51
C TRP A 206 18.99 -7.57 11.67
N PRO A 207 19.31 -6.36 12.15
CA PRO A 207 20.68 -5.98 12.44
C PRO A 207 21.33 -6.96 13.40
N GLY A 208 22.34 -7.69 12.91
CA GLY A 208 23.10 -8.67 13.70
C GLY A 208 22.62 -10.12 13.62
N GLY A 209 21.59 -10.44 12.81
CA GLY A 209 21.17 -11.84 12.68
C GLY A 209 20.07 -12.12 11.63
N SER A 210 19.81 -13.40 11.49
CA SER A 210 18.68 -13.89 10.70
C SER A 210 18.22 -15.26 11.22
N ARG A 211 16.97 -15.61 10.98
CA ARG A 211 16.44 -16.95 11.23
C ARG A 211 15.44 -17.36 10.16
N ALA A 212 15.41 -18.64 9.83
CA ALA A 212 14.33 -19.23 9.06
C ALA A 212 13.17 -19.56 10.00
N ARG A 213 12.00 -19.02 9.66
CA ARG A 213 10.74 -19.43 10.29
C ARG A 213 10.21 -20.61 9.49
N THR A 214 9.92 -21.70 10.15
CA THR A 214 9.39 -22.92 9.54
C THR A 214 8.13 -23.37 10.28
N GLY A 215 7.19 -23.96 9.55
CA GLY A 215 5.94 -24.44 10.13
C GLY A 215 4.81 -23.41 10.10
N ASP A 216 3.78 -23.72 10.88
CA ASP A 216 2.56 -22.91 10.89
C ASP A 216 2.71 -21.70 11.81
N THR A 217 2.34 -20.53 11.31
CA THR A 217 2.34 -19.26 12.07
C THR A 217 0.93 -18.94 12.50
N LEU A 218 0.72 -18.66 13.79
CA LEU A 218 -0.58 -18.23 14.32
C LEU A 218 -0.86 -16.80 13.87
N VAL A 219 -1.95 -16.59 13.14
CA VAL A 219 -2.30 -15.32 12.53
C VAL A 219 -3.72 -14.89 12.84
N ARG A 220 -3.93 -13.58 12.83
CA ARG A 220 -5.24 -12.95 12.79
C ARG A 220 -5.65 -12.72 11.33
N ILE A 221 -6.82 -13.19 10.96
CA ILE A 221 -7.43 -12.84 9.66
C ILE A 221 -7.97 -11.41 9.76
N VAL A 222 -7.50 -10.52 8.89
CA VAL A 222 -8.04 -9.16 8.75
C VAL A 222 -8.62 -9.03 7.36
N ARG A 223 -9.93 -8.80 7.29
CA ARG A 223 -10.64 -8.60 6.02
C ARG A 223 -10.81 -7.12 5.74
N ALA A 224 -10.33 -6.67 4.59
CA ALA A 224 -10.55 -5.34 4.06
C ALA A 224 -11.64 -5.40 2.97
N THR A 225 -12.62 -4.50 3.05
CA THR A 225 -13.64 -4.32 2.01
C THR A 225 -13.70 -2.85 1.64
N ALA A 226 -13.96 -2.56 0.37
CA ALA A 226 -14.04 -1.21 -0.14
C ALA A 226 -15.45 -0.91 -0.66
N ARG A 227 -15.93 0.32 -0.43
CA ARG A 227 -17.15 0.86 -1.04
C ARG A 227 -16.91 2.29 -1.52
N ALA A 228 -17.54 2.69 -2.59
CA ALA A 228 -17.50 4.08 -3.01
C ALA A 228 -18.09 4.97 -1.91
N LEU A 229 -17.50 6.12 -1.66
CA LEU A 229 -18.00 7.05 -0.64
C LEU A 229 -19.41 7.49 -1.01
N GLY A 230 -20.35 7.37 -0.07
CA GLY A 230 -21.78 7.62 -0.29
C GLY A 230 -22.58 6.42 -0.86
N ALA A 231 -21.94 5.31 -1.23
CA ALA A 231 -22.65 4.09 -1.61
C ALA A 231 -23.06 3.26 -0.39
N ALA A 232 -24.14 2.50 -0.52
CA ALA A 232 -24.63 1.61 0.55
C ALA A 232 -23.77 0.34 0.66
N ASP A 233 -23.37 -0.24 -0.47
CA ASP A 233 -22.76 -1.56 -0.55
C ASP A 233 -21.28 -1.51 -0.94
N ALA A 234 -20.54 -2.55 -0.54
CA ALA A 234 -19.17 -2.77 -1.01
C ALA A 234 -19.15 -3.11 -2.51
N SER A 235 -18.11 -2.69 -3.22
CA SER A 235 -17.94 -2.97 -4.64
C SER A 235 -16.74 -3.87 -4.89
N GLU A 236 -16.96 -4.94 -5.65
CA GLU A 236 -15.89 -5.85 -6.08
C GLU A 236 -15.02 -5.25 -7.20
N ASP A 237 -15.44 -4.15 -7.81
CA ASP A 237 -14.70 -3.51 -8.91
C ASP A 237 -13.63 -2.51 -8.44
N ILE A 238 -13.61 -2.20 -7.13
CA ILE A 238 -12.63 -1.26 -6.57
C ILE A 238 -11.27 -1.96 -6.45
N GLU A 239 -10.27 -1.41 -7.12
CA GLU A 239 -8.89 -1.86 -7.01
C GLU A 239 -8.24 -1.29 -5.75
N LEU A 240 -7.62 -2.16 -4.95
CA LEU A 240 -6.98 -1.80 -3.69
C LEU A 240 -5.45 -1.64 -3.80
N GLY A 241 -4.95 -1.42 -5.02
CA GLY A 241 -3.58 -0.99 -5.29
C GLY A 241 -2.47 -2.03 -5.11
N PHE A 242 -2.71 -3.16 -4.44
CA PHE A 242 -1.70 -4.18 -4.22
C PHE A 242 -1.89 -5.33 -5.21
N LEU A 243 -0.90 -5.56 -6.09
CA LEU A 243 -0.92 -6.62 -7.13
C LEU A 243 -2.19 -6.61 -8.02
N GLY A 244 -2.85 -5.46 -8.16
CA GLY A 244 -4.12 -5.37 -8.90
C GLY A 244 -5.27 -6.13 -8.24
N MET A 245 -5.19 -6.39 -6.94
CA MET A 245 -6.28 -7.02 -6.18
C MET A 245 -7.49 -6.10 -6.08
N ARG A 246 -8.68 -6.67 -6.24
CA ARG A 246 -9.95 -5.95 -6.27
C ARG A 246 -10.93 -6.49 -5.23
N GLY A 247 -11.86 -5.64 -4.83
CA GLY A 247 -12.95 -5.99 -3.93
C GLY A 247 -12.48 -6.23 -2.50
N ALA A 248 -12.64 -7.47 -2.02
CA ALA A 248 -12.23 -7.85 -0.69
C ALA A 248 -10.78 -8.35 -0.69
N LEU A 249 -9.98 -7.83 0.22
CA LEU A 249 -8.63 -8.28 0.50
C LEU A 249 -8.59 -8.93 1.89
N THR A 250 -7.89 -10.05 2.02
CA THR A 250 -7.62 -10.68 3.31
C THR A 250 -6.12 -10.57 3.62
N ILE A 251 -5.81 -10.03 4.79
CA ILE A 251 -4.45 -9.91 5.31
C ILE A 251 -4.32 -10.86 6.49
N TYR A 252 -3.24 -11.65 6.53
CA TYR A 252 -2.93 -12.59 7.60
C TYR A 252 -1.83 -11.97 8.46
N LEU A 253 -2.22 -11.35 9.58
CA LEU A 253 -1.29 -10.68 10.50
C LEU A 253 -0.84 -11.66 11.59
N GLU A 254 0.46 -11.87 11.73
CA GLU A 254 1.04 -12.66 12.81
C GLU A 254 0.63 -12.09 14.16
N LEU A 255 0.21 -12.98 15.08
CA LEU A 255 -0.20 -12.57 16.41
C LEU A 255 1.02 -12.06 17.22
N GLY A 256 0.90 -10.88 17.80
CA GLY A 256 1.93 -10.24 18.62
C GLY A 256 2.82 -9.26 17.84
N THR A 257 3.30 -9.60 16.66
CA THR A 257 4.15 -8.72 15.83
C THR A 257 3.36 -7.86 14.86
N ALA A 258 2.15 -8.31 14.51
CA ALA A 258 1.33 -7.78 13.41
C ALA A 258 2.04 -7.84 12.03
N LEU A 259 3.04 -8.74 11.88
CA LEU A 259 3.70 -8.94 10.60
C LEU A 259 2.72 -9.53 9.57
N PRO A 260 2.54 -8.94 8.37
CA PRO A 260 1.63 -9.47 7.36
C PRO A 260 2.28 -10.63 6.59
N VAL A 261 2.07 -11.86 7.07
CA VAL A 261 2.73 -13.08 6.53
C VAL A 261 2.12 -13.61 5.25
N ALA A 262 0.87 -13.24 4.96
CA ALA A 262 0.23 -13.59 3.69
C ALA A 262 -0.89 -12.59 3.36
N LEU A 263 -1.25 -12.52 2.09
CA LEU A 263 -2.33 -11.71 1.55
C LEU A 263 -3.13 -12.55 0.56
N SER A 264 -4.46 -12.44 0.59
CA SER A 264 -5.30 -13.08 -0.44
C SER A 264 -6.33 -12.08 -0.96
N GLY A 265 -6.56 -12.12 -2.25
CA GLY A 265 -7.54 -11.29 -2.93
C GLY A 265 -7.84 -11.79 -4.33
N ARG A 266 -8.78 -11.15 -4.99
CA ARG A 266 -9.15 -11.47 -6.36
C ARG A 266 -8.41 -10.58 -7.34
N VAL A 267 -7.71 -11.19 -8.28
CA VAL A 267 -7.02 -10.49 -9.38
C VAL A 267 -7.80 -10.71 -10.67
N GLN A 268 -8.01 -9.63 -11.42
CA GLN A 268 -8.75 -9.68 -12.67
C GLN A 268 -8.12 -10.69 -13.64
N HIS A 269 -8.95 -11.54 -14.27
CA HIS A 269 -8.55 -12.61 -15.20
C HIS A 269 -7.74 -13.78 -14.60
N ILE A 270 -7.28 -13.66 -13.34
CA ILE A 270 -6.52 -14.72 -12.66
C ILE A 270 -7.41 -15.42 -11.61
N GLY A 271 -8.40 -14.70 -11.05
CA GLY A 271 -9.24 -15.17 -9.94
C GLY A 271 -8.52 -14.99 -8.60
N ASP A 272 -8.89 -15.81 -7.61
CA ASP A 272 -8.32 -15.71 -6.28
C ASP A 272 -6.83 -16.05 -6.28
N LEU A 273 -6.05 -15.17 -5.68
CA LEU A 273 -4.60 -15.28 -5.55
C LEU A 273 -4.22 -15.10 -4.08
N THR A 274 -3.32 -15.94 -3.61
CA THR A 274 -2.65 -15.75 -2.32
C THR A 274 -1.17 -15.48 -2.58
N VAL A 275 -0.65 -14.45 -1.96
CA VAL A 275 0.77 -14.15 -1.92
C VAL A 275 1.28 -14.44 -0.52
N SER A 276 2.46 -15.04 -0.41
CA SER A 276 3.08 -15.41 0.85
C SER A 276 4.34 -14.61 1.07
N LEU A 277 4.63 -14.30 2.31
CA LEU A 277 5.88 -13.68 2.73
C LEU A 277 7.02 -14.69 2.54
N ASP A 278 8.07 -14.28 1.84
CA ASP A 278 9.31 -15.03 1.68
C ASP A 278 10.40 -14.53 2.64
N ARG A 279 10.42 -13.20 2.85
CA ARG A 279 11.44 -12.55 3.69
C ARG A 279 10.87 -11.29 4.34
N ALA A 280 11.26 -11.06 5.59
CA ALA A 280 11.00 -9.85 6.34
C ALA A 280 12.31 -9.28 6.88
N VAL A 281 12.60 -8.00 6.60
CA VAL A 281 13.67 -7.26 7.26
C VAL A 281 13.06 -6.46 8.40
N LEU A 282 13.46 -6.78 9.61
CA LEU A 282 12.92 -6.22 10.85
C LEU A 282 13.82 -5.08 11.36
N ILE A 283 13.23 -4.11 12.05
CA ILE A 283 13.94 -2.98 12.67
C ILE A 283 14.89 -3.48 13.77
N GLY A 284 14.52 -4.53 14.49
CA GLY A 284 15.29 -5.13 15.58
C GLY A 284 15.08 -6.64 15.68
N ALA A 285 15.85 -7.28 16.55
CA ALA A 285 15.70 -8.71 16.81
C ALA A 285 14.25 -9.00 17.26
N PRO A 286 13.59 -10.02 16.68
CA PRO A 286 12.29 -10.44 17.16
C PRO A 286 12.39 -10.96 18.59
N ALA A 287 11.33 -10.79 19.37
CA ALA A 287 11.26 -11.39 20.69
C ALA A 287 11.54 -12.90 20.56
N THR A 288 12.39 -13.43 21.44
CA THR A 288 12.58 -14.88 21.52
C THR A 288 11.24 -15.53 21.80
N ASP A 289 10.83 -16.48 20.96
CA ASP A 289 9.67 -17.33 21.24
C ASP A 289 9.92 -18.04 22.59
N THR A 290 9.48 -17.44 23.67
CA THR A 290 9.22 -18.20 24.88
C THR A 290 8.00 -19.05 24.56
N ALA A 291 8.23 -20.26 24.08
CA ALA A 291 7.19 -21.27 23.97
C ALA A 291 6.43 -21.36 25.31
N PRO A 292 5.11 -21.41 25.27
CA PRO A 292 4.32 -21.63 26.47
C PRO A 292 4.60 -23.00 27.09
#